data_3d79fc84daa496398fd31b5444ad3afa
#
_entry.id   3d79fc84daa496398fd31b5444ad3afa
#
_cell.length_a   1.000
_cell.length_b   1.000
_cell.length_c   1.000
_cell.angle_alpha   90.00
_cell.angle_beta   90.00
_cell.angle_gamma   90.00
#
_symmetry.space_group_name_H-M   'P 1'
#
loop_
_entity.id
_entity.type
_entity.pdbx_description
1 polymer ?
#
loop_
_entity_poly.entity_id
_entity_poly.type
_entity_poly.pdbx_seq_one_letter_code
_entity_poly.pdbx_strand_id
1 'polypeptide(L)'
;MIRAFLAIALLSFSTAFAAGIAHGELPIEARATLELIKAGGPFPYRQDGRVFANRERLLPRKERGYYQEYTVRTPGARDRGARRIVAGRGGEYYYTDDHYQSFRRILE
;
A
#
# COMPACT_ATOMS: atom_id res chain seq x y z
N MET A 1 36.84 18.28 1.40
CA MET A 1 36.47 18.05 2.69
C MET A 1 35.10 18.44 3.05
N ILE A 2 34.32 19.01 2.34
CA ILE A 2 33.04 19.38 2.76
C ILE A 2 31.98 18.68 2.11
N ARG A 3 32.21 17.62 1.51
CA ARG A 3 31.17 17.00 0.77
C ARG A 3 30.38 16.07 1.56
N ALA A 4 30.76 15.74 2.71
CA ALA A 4 30.10 14.68 3.40
C ALA A 4 28.65 14.94 3.73
N PHE A 5 28.27 16.17 3.90
CA PHE A 5 26.92 16.39 4.33
C PHE A 5 25.90 16.26 3.27
N LEU A 6 26.29 16.15 2.05
CA LEU A 6 25.30 15.99 1.01
C LEU A 6 24.53 14.72 1.14
N ALA A 7 25.15 13.69 1.65
CA ALA A 7 24.48 12.42 1.75
C ALA A 7 23.35 12.44 2.73
N ILE A 8 23.41 13.33 3.68
CA ILE A 8 22.41 13.35 4.72
C ILE A 8 21.05 13.75 4.21
N ALA A 9 21.02 14.65 3.26
CA ALA A 9 19.77 15.12 2.75
C ALA A 9 18.95 14.03 2.10
N LEU A 10 19.62 13.03 1.56
CA LEU A 10 18.91 11.97 0.89
C LEU A 10 18.17 11.05 1.82
N LEU A 11 18.64 10.95 3.03
CA LEU A 11 18.04 10.01 3.96
C LEU A 11 16.64 10.40 4.36
N SER A 12 16.33 11.68 4.30
CA SER A 12 15.03 12.09 4.74
C SER A 12 13.92 11.66 3.81
N PHE A 13 14.24 11.28 2.60
CA PHE A 13 13.20 10.86 1.68
C PHE A 13 12.70 9.47 1.93
N SER A 14 13.50 8.64 2.56
CA SER A 14 13.06 7.27 2.73
C SER A 14 12.05 7.10 3.83
N THR A 15 11.74 8.16 4.57
CA THR A 15 10.77 8.02 5.64
C THR A 15 9.36 7.80 5.16
N ALA A 16 9.01 8.24 3.95
CA ALA A 16 7.66 8.08 3.43
C ALA A 16 7.37 6.62 3.09
N PHE A 17 8.39 5.89 2.71
CA PHE A 17 8.28 4.49 2.41
C PHE A 17 9.12 3.71 3.37
N ALA A 18 8.52 2.91 4.19
CA ALA A 18 9.28 1.92 4.92
C ALA A 18 9.88 0.93 3.92
N ALA A 19 10.74 0.08 4.37
CA ALA A 19 11.25 -1.00 3.54
C ALA A 19 10.08 -1.78 2.98
N GLY A 20 10.27 -2.38 1.83
CA GLY A 20 9.24 -3.20 1.24
C GLY A 20 8.89 -4.40 2.10
N ILE A 21 7.81 -5.07 1.77
CA ILE A 21 7.42 -6.27 2.46
C ILE A 21 7.37 -7.41 1.45
N ALA A 22 8.07 -8.49 1.75
CA ALA A 22 8.06 -9.65 0.88
C ALA A 22 6.69 -10.30 0.89
N HIS A 23 6.30 -10.89 -0.22
CA HIS A 23 5.01 -11.56 -0.34
C HIS A 23 4.78 -12.55 0.80
N GLY A 24 5.80 -13.35 1.14
CA GLY A 24 5.67 -14.34 2.18
C GLY A 24 5.56 -13.76 3.59
N GLU A 25 5.88 -12.49 3.75
CA GLU A 25 5.76 -11.81 5.05
C GLU A 25 4.44 -11.12 5.24
N LEU A 26 3.62 -11.05 4.20
CA LEU A 26 2.29 -10.48 4.33
C LEU A 26 1.42 -11.35 5.23
N PRO A 27 0.52 -10.75 6.02
CA PRO A 27 -0.51 -11.55 6.67
C PRO A 27 -1.27 -12.37 5.65
N ILE A 28 -1.76 -13.52 6.06
CA ILE A 28 -2.44 -14.41 5.13
C ILE A 28 -3.67 -13.72 4.51
N GLU A 29 -4.34 -12.85 5.27
CA GLU A 29 -5.49 -12.12 4.75
C GLU A 29 -5.09 -11.15 3.67
N ALA A 30 -3.90 -10.56 3.78
CA ALA A 30 -3.39 -9.66 2.74
C ALA A 30 -3.03 -10.43 1.48
N ARG A 31 -2.47 -11.62 1.63
CA ARG A 31 -2.19 -12.47 0.46
C ARG A 31 -3.48 -12.85 -0.25
N ALA A 32 -4.53 -13.16 0.51
CA ALA A 32 -5.81 -13.49 -0.09
C ALA A 32 -6.38 -12.31 -0.88
N THR A 33 -6.31 -11.11 -0.31
CA THR A 33 -6.78 -9.91 -1.02
C THR A 33 -5.96 -9.67 -2.29
N LEU A 34 -4.65 -9.85 -2.21
CA LEU A 34 -3.80 -9.66 -3.37
C LEU A 34 -4.19 -10.60 -4.51
N GLU A 35 -4.50 -11.86 -4.18
CA GLU A 35 -4.96 -12.81 -5.19
C GLU A 35 -6.28 -12.40 -5.83
N LEU A 36 -7.20 -11.88 -5.02
CA LEU A 36 -8.46 -11.39 -5.57
C LEU A 36 -8.24 -10.21 -6.50
N ILE A 37 -7.34 -9.29 -6.15
CA ILE A 37 -7.04 -8.16 -7.01
C ILE A 37 -6.51 -8.66 -8.36
N LYS A 38 -5.60 -9.61 -8.34
CA LYS A 38 -5.04 -10.16 -9.57
C LYS A 38 -6.07 -10.91 -10.40
N ALA A 39 -7.03 -11.52 -9.75
CA ALA A 39 -8.08 -12.26 -10.44
C ALA A 39 -9.23 -11.36 -10.91
N GLY A 40 -9.27 -10.11 -10.47
CA GLY A 40 -10.34 -9.21 -10.85
C GLY A 40 -11.60 -9.32 -10.01
N GLY A 41 -11.51 -9.93 -8.85
CA GLY A 41 -12.64 -10.09 -7.95
C GLY A 41 -13.26 -11.47 -8.07
N PRO A 42 -14.46 -11.64 -7.54
CA PRO A 42 -15.29 -10.64 -6.87
C PRO A 42 -14.76 -10.27 -5.51
N PHE A 43 -15.10 -9.06 -5.06
CA PHE A 43 -14.57 -8.54 -3.81
C PHE A 43 -15.64 -8.55 -2.74
N PRO A 44 -15.27 -8.83 -1.48
CA PRO A 44 -16.26 -8.95 -0.42
C PRO A 44 -16.79 -7.64 0.15
N TYR A 45 -16.10 -6.52 -0.10
CA TYR A 45 -16.52 -5.23 0.47
C TYR A 45 -16.92 -4.29 -0.63
N ARG A 46 -18.00 -3.53 -0.40
CA ARG A 46 -18.50 -2.57 -1.39
C ARG A 46 -17.47 -1.53 -1.77
N GLN A 47 -16.59 -1.20 -0.84
CA GLN A 47 -15.60 -0.16 -1.05
C GLN A 47 -14.43 -0.65 -1.89
N ASP A 48 -14.30 -1.93 -2.09
CA ASP A 48 -13.15 -2.47 -2.82
C ASP A 48 -13.14 -1.98 -4.26
N GLY A 49 -11.99 -1.51 -4.70
CA GLY A 49 -11.82 -0.96 -6.02
C GLY A 49 -12.03 0.54 -6.13
N ARG A 50 -12.35 1.21 -5.03
CA ARG A 50 -12.49 2.67 -5.06
C ARG A 50 -11.18 3.34 -5.39
N VAL A 51 -11.26 4.50 -6.03
CA VAL A 51 -10.08 5.29 -6.29
C VAL A 51 -9.46 5.76 -4.97
N PHE A 52 -8.17 5.56 -4.84
CA PHE A 52 -7.40 6.08 -3.71
C PHE A 52 -6.71 7.36 -4.16
N ALA A 53 -7.01 8.47 -3.50
CA ALA A 53 -6.59 9.78 -3.99
C ALA A 53 -5.13 10.12 -3.69
N ASN A 54 -4.48 9.41 -2.77
CA ASN A 54 -3.08 9.66 -2.41
C ASN A 54 -2.87 11.11 -1.94
N ARG A 55 -3.79 11.62 -1.13
CA ARG A 55 -3.76 13.03 -0.75
C ARG A 55 -2.54 13.44 0.04
N GLU A 56 -2.05 12.56 0.90
CA GLU A 56 -0.85 12.83 1.65
C GLU A 56 0.41 12.59 0.85
N ARG A 57 0.27 12.10 -0.37
CA ARG A 57 1.41 11.87 -1.26
C ARG A 57 2.45 10.92 -0.69
N LEU A 58 2.01 9.93 0.07
CA LEU A 58 2.92 8.93 0.58
C LEU A 58 3.33 7.93 -0.48
N LEU A 59 2.48 7.71 -1.49
CA LEU A 59 2.83 6.91 -2.66
C LEU A 59 3.34 7.82 -3.78
N PRO A 60 4.04 7.27 -4.77
CA PRO A 60 4.51 8.08 -5.89
C PRO A 60 3.36 8.85 -6.53
N ARG A 61 3.63 10.08 -6.90
CA ARG A 61 2.61 10.96 -7.45
C ARG A 61 2.20 10.52 -8.84
N LYS A 62 0.90 10.32 -9.02
CA LYS A 62 0.32 9.90 -10.29
C LYS A 62 -1.00 10.65 -10.48
N GLU A 63 -1.53 10.58 -11.69
CA GLU A 63 -2.80 11.21 -11.98
C GLU A 63 -3.93 10.54 -11.21
N ARG A 64 -5.00 11.27 -11.03
CA ARG A 64 -6.15 10.76 -10.32
C ARG A 64 -6.69 9.51 -11.03
N GLY A 65 -7.05 8.52 -10.26
CA GLY A 65 -7.54 7.26 -10.81
C GLY A 65 -6.48 6.22 -11.02
N TYR A 66 -5.21 6.60 -10.81
CA TYR A 66 -4.12 5.65 -10.96
C TYR A 66 -4.15 4.56 -9.89
N TYR A 67 -4.55 4.91 -8.66
CA TYR A 67 -4.55 3.99 -7.52
C TYR A 67 -5.96 3.59 -7.15
N GLN A 68 -6.13 2.34 -6.74
CA GLN A 68 -7.38 1.82 -6.22
C GLN A 68 -7.13 1.09 -4.92
N GLU A 69 -8.06 1.20 -3.97
CA GLU A 69 -7.89 0.60 -2.65
C GLU A 69 -8.73 -0.66 -2.51
N TYR A 70 -8.24 -1.57 -1.69
CA TYR A 70 -8.92 -2.83 -1.41
C TYR A 70 -8.75 -3.17 0.06
N THR A 71 -9.78 -3.77 0.65
CA THR A 71 -9.79 -4.11 2.05
C THR A 71 -9.05 -5.42 2.31
N VAL A 72 -8.18 -5.40 3.30
CA VAL A 72 -7.59 -6.61 3.85
C VAL A 72 -8.31 -6.90 5.16
N ARG A 73 -8.95 -8.06 5.22
CA ARG A 73 -9.76 -8.41 6.38
C ARG A 73 -8.91 -8.45 7.63
N THR A 74 -9.45 -7.91 8.74
CA THR A 74 -8.84 -8.01 10.05
C THR A 74 -9.65 -9.01 10.85
N PRO A 75 -9.11 -10.20 11.17
CA PRO A 75 -9.86 -11.19 11.91
C PRO A 75 -10.33 -10.63 13.26
N GLY A 76 -11.59 -10.86 13.58
CA GLY A 76 -12.15 -10.39 14.83
C GLY A 76 -12.62 -8.96 14.85
N ALA A 77 -12.34 -8.19 13.82
CA ALA A 77 -12.80 -6.81 13.78
C ALA A 77 -14.28 -6.75 13.44
N ARG A 78 -14.99 -5.81 14.06
CA ARG A 78 -16.40 -5.61 13.77
C ARG A 78 -16.63 -4.88 12.46
N ASP A 79 -15.71 -4.02 12.10
CA ASP A 79 -15.77 -3.25 10.86
C ASP A 79 -14.69 -3.74 9.93
N ARG A 80 -14.38 -2.95 8.90
CA ARG A 80 -13.36 -3.32 7.94
C ARG A 80 -11.95 -3.31 8.52
N GLY A 81 -11.75 -2.69 9.69
CA GLY A 81 -10.41 -2.53 10.23
C GLY A 81 -9.60 -1.53 9.42
N ALA A 82 -8.29 -1.52 9.68
CA ALA A 82 -7.40 -0.51 9.12
C ALA A 82 -6.48 -1.02 8.02
N ARG A 83 -6.60 -2.28 7.64
CA ARG A 83 -5.68 -2.88 6.68
C ARG A 83 -6.20 -2.73 5.26
N ARG A 84 -5.30 -2.34 4.34
CA ARG A 84 -5.67 -2.17 2.93
C ARG A 84 -4.52 -2.59 2.03
N ILE A 85 -4.84 -2.89 0.78
CA ILE A 85 -3.87 -2.91 -0.30
C ILE A 85 -4.29 -1.83 -1.28
N VAL A 86 -3.33 -1.02 -1.71
CA VAL A 86 -3.53 -0.05 -2.77
C VAL A 86 -2.79 -0.56 -4.00
N ALA A 87 -3.51 -0.67 -5.09
CA ALA A 87 -2.96 -1.15 -6.35
C ALA A 87 -2.77 0.01 -7.30
N GLY A 88 -1.59 0.08 -7.91
CA GLY A 88 -1.31 1.06 -8.95
C GLY A 88 -1.57 0.46 -10.33
N ARG A 89 -1.93 1.31 -11.27
CA ARG A 89 -2.23 0.87 -12.63
C ARG A 89 -1.04 0.23 -13.30
N GLY A 90 0.16 0.54 -12.86
CA GLY A 90 1.37 -0.06 -13.40
C GLY A 90 1.66 -1.47 -12.90
N GLY A 91 0.81 -2.03 -12.06
CA GLY A 91 1.02 -3.38 -11.56
C GLY A 91 1.75 -3.45 -10.23
N GLU A 92 1.94 -2.33 -9.58
CA GLU A 92 2.57 -2.32 -8.26
C GLU A 92 1.52 -2.32 -7.17
N TYR A 93 1.88 -2.85 -6.00
CA TYR A 93 0.96 -2.98 -4.88
C TYR A 93 1.62 -2.50 -3.61
N TYR A 94 0.83 -1.85 -2.76
CA TYR A 94 1.30 -1.28 -1.50
C TYR A 94 0.41 -1.76 -0.38
N TYR A 95 1.00 -2.17 0.73
CA TYR A 95 0.26 -2.65 1.89
C TYR A 95 0.30 -1.61 2.99
N THR A 96 -0.84 -1.39 3.66
CA THR A 96 -0.91 -0.57 4.85
C THR A 96 -1.70 -1.31 5.92
N ASP A 97 -1.24 -1.22 7.17
CA ASP A 97 -1.98 -1.77 8.30
C ASP A 97 -2.43 -0.68 9.28
N ASP A 98 -2.23 0.58 8.93
CA ASP A 98 -2.55 1.70 9.79
C ASP A 98 -3.44 2.73 9.11
N HIS A 99 -4.31 2.27 8.26
CA HIS A 99 -5.31 3.11 7.57
C HIS A 99 -4.65 4.25 6.80
N TYR A 100 -3.69 3.89 5.94
CA TYR A 100 -3.02 4.80 4.99
C TYR A 100 -2.01 5.76 5.62
N GLN A 101 -1.64 5.58 6.87
CA GLN A 101 -0.65 6.47 7.46
C GLN A 101 0.77 6.10 7.04
N SER A 102 0.98 4.86 6.66
CA SER A 102 2.25 4.41 6.10
C SER A 102 1.98 3.27 5.12
N PHE A 103 2.92 3.05 4.23
CA PHE A 103 2.80 2.01 3.23
C PHE A 103 4.11 1.26 3.09
N ARG A 104 3.99 0.00 2.70
CA ARG A 104 5.15 -0.81 2.34
C ARG A 104 4.87 -1.41 0.98
N ARG A 105 5.81 -1.27 0.05
CA ARG A 105 5.63 -1.86 -1.27
C ARG A 105 5.73 -3.37 -1.17
N ILE A 106 4.80 -4.07 -1.79
CA ILE A 106 4.81 -5.54 -1.79
C ILE A 106 5.82 -6.00 -2.83
N LEU A 107 6.78 -6.79 -2.37
CA LEU A 107 7.83 -7.33 -3.23
C LEU A 107 7.45 -8.76 -3.60
N GLU A 108 7.36 -9.03 -4.88
CA GLU A 108 6.96 -10.34 -5.36
C GLU A 108 8.05 -11.07 -6.10
#